data_ac652408ec50515b1914b3fcf2835349
#
_entry.id   ac652408ec50515b1914b3fcf2835349
#
_cell.length_a   1.000
_cell.length_b   1.000
_cell.length_c   1.000
_cell.angle_alpha   90.00
_cell.angle_beta   90.00
_cell.angle_gamma   90.00
#
_symmetry.space_group_name_H-M   'P 1'
#
loop_
_entity.id
_entity.type
_entity.pdbx_description
1 polymer ?
#
loop_
_entity_poly.entity_id
_entity_poly.type
_entity_poly.pdbx_seq_one_letter_code
_entity_poly.pdbx_strand_id
1 'polypeptide(L)'
;MLIVLLLHLFPFSPLRAESRVKKLWTKADSILTTRYYRTPYDTNYVVRPEGKLTLKLRGSQTGNSVRARGTVRDVHFKSYLSTSHKTTISIGGAYRGLAASYSINPAKLKGFYDDYELNISYYASRFCIDASYQRSSSLSGDMTFGENTLRMQREEANLKVFNITGYYVFNHRRYCVSAAYNQSYIQRRSAGSWLAGLSYQGGYIRTSDERKELRPDDPDVSIYVGHLGIGGGYGYNLVIGKKWLLNLTLLPTFVVYNRNKLTINGESQHAGRMKFNMLFNERAAVVYNFSSRYFAGLSAVANNSLFVDDAVTVHQNKWVAHAFVGMRLWK
;
A
#
# COMPACT_ATOMS: atom_id res chain seq x y z
N MET A 1 -17.35 -12.32 -10.77
CA MET A 1 -17.53 -13.17 -9.59
C MET A 1 -17.02 -12.53 -8.30
N LEU A 2 -15.85 -11.89 -8.26
CA LEU A 2 -15.33 -11.24 -7.02
C LEU A 2 -16.16 -10.03 -6.55
N ILE A 3 -16.74 -9.26 -7.48
CA ILE A 3 -17.63 -8.10 -7.16
C ILE A 3 -19.00 -8.59 -6.65
N VAL A 4 -19.46 -9.75 -7.07
CA VAL A 4 -20.72 -10.36 -6.60
C VAL A 4 -20.60 -10.81 -5.15
N LEU A 5 -19.42 -11.27 -4.71
CA LEU A 5 -19.16 -11.65 -3.32
C LEU A 5 -19.13 -10.44 -2.35
N LEU A 6 -18.74 -9.26 -2.82
CA LEU A 6 -18.75 -8.02 -2.03
C LEU A 6 -20.16 -7.45 -1.85
N LEU A 7 -21.11 -7.80 -2.71
CA LEU A 7 -22.48 -7.32 -2.67
C LEU A 7 -23.39 -8.11 -1.70
N HIS A 8 -23.00 -9.28 -1.25
CA HIS A 8 -23.74 -10.08 -0.28
C HIS A 8 -23.56 -9.61 1.18
N LEU A 9 -22.73 -8.60 1.43
CA LEU A 9 -22.49 -8.05 2.77
C LEU A 9 -23.38 -6.87 3.15
N PHE A 10 -24.31 -6.45 2.26
CA PHE A 10 -25.25 -5.38 2.56
C PHE A 10 -26.70 -5.84 2.35
N PRO A 11 -27.59 -5.63 3.33
CA PRO A 11 -29.01 -6.00 3.22
C PRO A 11 -29.77 -4.94 2.39
N PHE A 12 -29.63 -4.97 1.07
CA PHE A 12 -30.47 -4.17 0.15
C PHE A 12 -31.32 -5.07 -0.73
N SER A 13 -32.59 -4.67 -0.94
CA SER A 13 -33.56 -5.39 -1.76
C SER A 13 -32.98 -5.76 -3.14
N PRO A 14 -32.98 -7.06 -3.54
CA PRO A 14 -32.09 -7.54 -4.61
C PRO A 14 -32.42 -6.99 -6.01
N LEU A 15 -33.67 -6.75 -6.35
CA LEU A 15 -34.09 -6.43 -7.73
C LEU A 15 -33.73 -5.01 -8.22
N ARG A 16 -33.71 -4.00 -7.34
CA ARG A 16 -33.32 -2.62 -7.73
C ARG A 16 -31.80 -2.39 -7.66
N ALA A 17 -31.11 -3.10 -6.79
CA ALA A 17 -29.66 -3.04 -6.66
C ALA A 17 -28.94 -3.65 -7.87
N GLU A 18 -29.44 -4.75 -8.40
CA GLU A 18 -28.87 -5.46 -9.55
C GLU A 18 -28.83 -4.60 -10.82
N SER A 19 -29.90 -3.83 -11.10
CA SER A 19 -29.96 -2.94 -12.28
C SER A 19 -29.00 -1.73 -12.15
N ARG A 20 -28.85 -1.16 -10.96
CA ARG A 20 -27.93 -0.03 -10.69
C ARG A 20 -26.47 -0.51 -10.76
N VAL A 21 -26.15 -1.64 -10.16
CA VAL A 21 -24.82 -2.25 -10.21
C VAL A 21 -24.43 -2.61 -11.64
N LYS A 22 -25.34 -3.20 -12.42
CA LYS A 22 -25.12 -3.52 -13.83
C LYS A 22 -24.86 -2.24 -14.66
N LYS A 23 -25.61 -1.16 -14.45
CA LYS A 23 -25.38 0.13 -15.11
C LYS A 23 -24.05 0.75 -14.75
N LEU A 24 -23.68 0.74 -13.45
CA LEU A 24 -22.38 1.23 -12.98
C LEU A 24 -21.22 0.41 -13.57
N TRP A 25 -21.35 -0.91 -13.59
CA TRP A 25 -20.37 -1.80 -14.20
C TRP A 25 -20.21 -1.54 -15.70
N THR A 26 -21.31 -1.44 -16.44
CA THR A 26 -21.26 -1.15 -17.88
C THR A 26 -20.59 0.20 -18.17
N LYS A 27 -20.88 1.23 -17.36
CA LYS A 27 -20.23 2.54 -17.47
C LYS A 27 -18.74 2.47 -17.15
N ALA A 28 -18.37 1.78 -16.08
CA ALA A 28 -16.97 1.57 -15.69
C ALA A 28 -16.21 0.76 -16.76
N ASP A 29 -16.80 -0.31 -17.28
CA ASP A 29 -16.22 -1.12 -18.35
C ASP A 29 -16.02 -0.31 -19.63
N SER A 30 -16.99 0.50 -20.03
CA SER A 30 -16.88 1.40 -21.19
C SER A 30 -15.73 2.40 -21.02
N ILE A 31 -15.59 3.02 -19.85
CA ILE A 31 -14.52 3.97 -19.55
C ILE A 31 -13.15 3.26 -19.57
N LEU A 32 -13.02 2.14 -18.89
CA LEU A 32 -11.79 1.37 -18.82
C LEU A 32 -11.39 0.84 -20.20
N THR A 33 -12.35 0.36 -20.97
CA THR A 33 -12.17 -0.12 -22.34
C THR A 33 -11.65 0.99 -23.25
N THR A 34 -12.34 2.13 -23.25
CA THR A 34 -11.96 3.27 -24.09
C THR A 34 -10.56 3.75 -23.74
N ARG A 35 -10.25 3.88 -22.45
CA ARG A 35 -8.91 4.28 -21.99
C ARG A 35 -7.84 3.24 -22.33
N TYR A 36 -8.12 1.95 -22.16
CA TYR A 36 -7.17 0.88 -22.47
C TYR A 36 -6.78 0.87 -23.96
N TYR A 37 -7.76 1.00 -24.86
CA TYR A 37 -7.48 1.01 -26.30
C TYR A 37 -6.94 2.34 -26.83
N ARG A 38 -7.32 3.47 -26.21
CA ARG A 38 -6.78 4.81 -26.54
C ARG A 38 -5.43 5.11 -25.88
N THR A 39 -4.87 4.21 -25.08
CA THR A 39 -3.58 4.41 -24.43
C THR A 39 -2.48 4.57 -25.48
N PRO A 40 -1.76 5.70 -25.52
CA PRO A 40 -0.84 6.06 -26.58
C PRO A 40 0.56 5.46 -26.34
N TYR A 41 0.66 4.16 -26.06
CA TYR A 41 1.95 3.50 -25.97
C TYR A 41 2.60 3.36 -27.34
N ASP A 42 3.92 3.61 -27.38
CA ASP A 42 4.78 3.25 -28.48
C ASP A 42 4.91 1.71 -28.54
N THR A 43 4.37 1.11 -29.60
CA THR A 43 4.31 -0.35 -29.77
C THR A 43 5.69 -1.01 -29.87
N ASN A 44 6.74 -0.24 -30.20
CA ASN A 44 8.11 -0.72 -30.14
C ASN A 44 8.60 -0.94 -28.71
N TYR A 45 8.03 -0.23 -27.73
CA TYR A 45 8.40 -0.29 -26.31
C TYR A 45 7.42 -1.09 -25.46
N VAL A 46 6.12 -0.96 -25.73
CA VAL A 46 5.07 -1.56 -24.88
C VAL A 46 4.02 -2.26 -25.73
N VAL A 47 3.73 -3.50 -25.41
CA VAL A 47 2.74 -4.31 -26.12
C VAL A 47 1.58 -4.63 -25.20
N ARG A 48 0.39 -4.57 -25.77
CA ARG A 48 -0.82 -5.10 -25.14
C ARG A 48 -0.86 -6.61 -25.38
N PRO A 49 -0.91 -7.42 -24.31
CA PRO A 49 -1.20 -8.84 -24.48
C PRO A 49 -2.64 -9.01 -25.00
N GLU A 50 -2.92 -10.12 -25.63
CA GLU A 50 -4.26 -10.43 -26.15
C GLU A 50 -5.31 -10.56 -25.02
N GLY A 51 -4.89 -10.96 -23.83
CA GLY A 51 -5.76 -11.14 -22.66
C GLY A 51 -6.21 -9.82 -22.02
N LYS A 52 -7.51 -9.66 -21.81
CA LYS A 52 -8.13 -8.48 -21.14
C LYS A 52 -8.06 -8.57 -19.63
N LEU A 53 -8.05 -9.78 -19.08
CA LEU A 53 -8.00 -10.06 -17.65
C LEU A 53 -6.67 -10.72 -17.31
N THR A 54 -5.99 -10.19 -16.32
CA THR A 54 -4.80 -10.81 -15.73
C THR A 54 -5.18 -11.36 -14.35
N LEU A 55 -4.94 -12.66 -14.14
CA LEU A 55 -5.09 -13.29 -12.83
C LEU A 55 -3.72 -13.60 -12.25
N LYS A 56 -3.59 -13.39 -10.93
CA LYS A 56 -2.36 -13.66 -10.18
C LYS A 56 -2.66 -14.41 -8.90
N LEU A 57 -1.86 -15.42 -8.63
CA LEU A 57 -1.67 -15.98 -7.30
C LEU A 57 -0.37 -15.42 -6.73
N ARG A 58 -0.39 -14.95 -5.49
CA ARG A 58 0.72 -14.24 -4.88
C ARG A 58 0.90 -14.69 -3.44
N GLY A 59 2.13 -15.07 -3.09
CA GLY A 59 2.62 -15.16 -1.72
C GLY A 59 3.27 -13.84 -1.34
N SER A 60 2.99 -13.32 -0.16
CA SER A 60 3.51 -12.04 0.28
C SER A 60 4.03 -12.12 1.69
N GLN A 61 5.10 -11.39 1.96
CA GLN A 61 5.62 -11.17 3.30
C GLN A 61 5.64 -9.67 3.58
N THR A 62 5.08 -9.26 4.71
CA THR A 62 4.96 -7.85 5.11
C THR A 62 5.58 -7.63 6.48
N GLY A 63 6.31 -6.53 6.63
CA GLY A 63 6.80 -6.04 7.90
C GLY A 63 6.50 -4.55 8.06
N ASN A 64 6.26 -4.13 9.30
CA ASN A 64 6.10 -2.73 9.66
C ASN A 64 6.80 -2.49 10.99
N SER A 65 7.59 -1.41 11.08
CA SER A 65 8.21 -0.97 12.31
C SER A 65 8.11 0.53 12.45
N VAL A 66 7.93 0.98 13.69
CA VAL A 66 7.87 2.38 14.06
C VAL A 66 8.87 2.61 15.18
N ARG A 67 9.78 3.53 14.96
CA ARG A 67 10.71 4.04 15.97
C ARG A 67 10.35 5.48 16.26
N ALA A 68 10.14 5.79 17.52
CA ALA A 68 9.94 7.16 17.96
C ALA A 68 10.92 7.49 19.09
N ARG A 69 11.43 8.72 19.10
CA ARG A 69 12.29 9.24 20.15
C ARG A 69 12.04 10.71 20.32
N GLY A 70 12.14 11.19 21.54
CA GLY A 70 11.94 12.61 21.80
C GLY A 70 11.91 12.94 23.29
N THR A 71 11.48 14.15 23.58
CA THR A 71 11.28 14.65 24.94
C THR A 71 9.88 15.26 25.03
N VAL A 72 9.08 14.77 25.94
CA VAL A 72 7.73 15.29 26.20
C VAL A 72 7.63 15.66 27.67
N ARG A 73 7.32 16.93 27.98
CA ARG A 73 7.27 17.44 29.37
C ARG A 73 8.55 17.09 30.18
N ASP A 74 9.72 17.33 29.57
CA ASP A 74 11.06 17.07 30.15
C ASP A 74 11.38 15.56 30.37
N VAL A 75 10.51 14.64 29.98
CA VAL A 75 10.75 13.22 30.05
C VAL A 75 11.22 12.71 28.68
N HIS A 76 12.40 12.13 28.64
CA HIS A 76 12.91 11.46 27.44
C HIS A 76 12.13 10.18 27.19
N PHE A 77 11.67 10.01 25.94
CA PHE A 77 11.07 8.74 25.55
C PHE A 77 11.73 8.14 24.31
N LYS A 78 11.75 6.82 24.29
CA LYS A 78 12.13 6.00 23.13
C LYS A 78 11.07 4.92 22.95
N SER A 79 10.67 4.68 21.71
CA SER A 79 9.74 3.61 21.39
C SER A 79 10.23 2.85 20.17
N TYR A 80 10.17 1.54 20.25
CA TYR A 80 10.37 0.65 19.12
C TYR A 80 9.22 -0.36 19.08
N LEU A 81 8.33 -0.16 18.14
CA LEU A 81 7.18 -1.02 17.92
C LEU A 81 7.30 -1.68 16.54
N SER A 82 7.01 -2.96 16.46
CA SER A 82 7.01 -3.68 15.20
C SER A 82 5.82 -4.66 15.12
N THR A 83 5.31 -4.83 13.90
CA THR A 83 4.37 -5.92 13.66
C THR A 83 5.14 -7.22 13.41
N SER A 84 4.57 -8.35 13.79
CA SER A 84 5.10 -9.64 13.36
C SER A 84 5.16 -9.70 11.84
N HIS A 85 6.20 -10.32 11.31
CA HIS A 85 6.26 -10.60 9.88
C HIS A 85 5.08 -11.47 9.48
N LYS A 86 4.27 -10.97 8.55
CA LYS A 86 3.05 -11.63 8.12
C LYS A 86 3.27 -12.25 6.76
N THR A 87 3.02 -13.55 6.68
CA THR A 87 2.94 -14.25 5.40
C THR A 87 1.47 -14.30 4.98
N THR A 88 1.15 -13.81 3.80
CA THR A 88 -0.20 -13.83 3.26
C THR A 88 -0.22 -14.49 1.89
N ILE A 89 -1.33 -15.17 1.59
CA ILE A 89 -1.62 -15.67 0.26
C ILE A 89 -2.72 -14.79 -0.31
N SER A 90 -2.54 -14.29 -1.52
CA SER A 90 -3.52 -13.43 -2.16
C SER A 90 -3.84 -13.86 -3.57
N ILE A 91 -5.12 -13.71 -3.92
CA ILE A 91 -5.60 -13.82 -5.29
C ILE A 91 -5.85 -12.39 -5.79
N GLY A 92 -5.25 -12.04 -6.90
CA GLY A 92 -5.39 -10.74 -7.52
C GLY A 92 -5.87 -10.85 -8.95
N GLY A 93 -6.59 -9.83 -9.38
CA GLY A 93 -7.01 -9.66 -10.76
C GLY A 93 -6.70 -8.25 -11.25
N ALA A 94 -6.33 -8.12 -12.51
CA ALA A 94 -6.22 -6.83 -13.17
C ALA A 94 -7.03 -6.85 -14.47
N TYR A 95 -7.92 -5.88 -14.61
CA TYR A 95 -8.75 -5.70 -15.77
C TYR A 95 -8.49 -4.32 -16.37
N ARG A 96 -7.91 -4.29 -17.57
CA ARG A 96 -7.64 -3.06 -18.32
C ARG A 96 -6.93 -1.95 -17.49
N GLY A 97 -5.97 -2.33 -16.67
CA GLY A 97 -5.19 -1.40 -15.86
C GLY A 97 -5.69 -1.20 -14.44
N LEU A 98 -6.96 -1.49 -14.14
CA LEU A 98 -7.47 -1.54 -12.78
C LEU A 98 -7.12 -2.91 -12.18
N ALA A 99 -6.43 -2.90 -11.04
CA ALA A 99 -6.07 -4.11 -10.33
C ALA A 99 -6.58 -4.08 -8.90
N ALA A 100 -7.09 -5.21 -8.45
CA ALA A 100 -7.47 -5.45 -7.08
C ALA A 100 -6.93 -6.80 -6.61
N SER A 101 -6.63 -6.91 -5.32
CA SER A 101 -6.22 -8.16 -4.72
C SER A 101 -6.80 -8.30 -3.32
N TYR A 102 -7.17 -9.53 -2.98
CA TYR A 102 -7.60 -9.90 -1.65
C TYR A 102 -6.57 -10.83 -1.04
N SER A 103 -6.11 -10.50 0.17
CA SER A 103 -5.06 -11.24 0.87
C SER A 103 -5.63 -11.92 2.11
N ILE A 104 -5.32 -13.18 2.27
CA ILE A 104 -5.68 -13.98 3.44
C ILE A 104 -4.39 -14.30 4.18
N ASN A 105 -4.37 -14.05 5.48
CA ASN A 105 -3.31 -14.53 6.35
C ASN A 105 -3.65 -15.95 6.82
N PRO A 106 -2.87 -17.01 6.47
CA PRO A 106 -3.14 -18.37 6.92
C PRO A 106 -3.11 -18.51 8.45
N ALA A 107 -2.35 -17.67 9.16
CA ALA A 107 -2.34 -17.65 10.62
C ALA A 107 -3.68 -17.19 11.22
N LYS A 108 -4.46 -16.39 10.48
CA LYS A 108 -5.82 -16.00 10.88
C LYS A 108 -6.77 -17.21 10.93
N LEU A 109 -6.59 -18.18 10.05
CA LEU A 109 -7.39 -19.43 10.06
C LEU A 109 -7.17 -20.27 11.32
N LYS A 110 -6.08 -20.01 12.05
CA LYS A 110 -5.77 -20.62 13.36
C LYS A 110 -6.20 -19.74 14.54
N GLY A 111 -6.95 -18.66 14.32
CA GLY A 111 -7.48 -17.78 15.36
C GLY A 111 -6.50 -16.79 15.97
N PHE A 112 -5.30 -16.61 15.38
CA PHE A 112 -4.24 -15.83 16.02
C PHE A 112 -4.33 -14.30 15.86
N TYR A 113 -4.97 -13.72 14.82
CA TYR A 113 -5.03 -12.26 14.65
C TYR A 113 -6.18 -11.81 13.78
N ASP A 114 -6.73 -10.62 14.05
CA ASP A 114 -7.72 -9.95 13.20
C ASP A 114 -7.07 -8.90 12.29
N ASP A 115 -6.09 -9.34 11.49
CA ASP A 115 -5.37 -8.48 10.57
C ASP A 115 -5.88 -8.66 9.14
N TYR A 116 -6.18 -7.56 8.48
CA TYR A 116 -6.47 -7.60 7.04
C TYR A 116 -5.82 -6.45 6.28
N GLU A 117 -5.62 -6.65 4.99
CA GLU A 117 -5.07 -5.66 4.09
C GLU A 117 -5.83 -5.70 2.76
N LEU A 118 -6.26 -4.52 2.30
CA LEU A 118 -6.86 -4.31 1.00
C LEU A 118 -5.95 -3.41 0.17
N ASN A 119 -5.60 -3.85 -1.04
CA ASN A 119 -4.80 -3.09 -1.97
C ASN A 119 -5.55 -2.92 -3.29
N ILE A 120 -5.67 -1.67 -3.74
CA ILE A 120 -6.26 -1.31 -5.02
C ILE A 120 -5.24 -0.48 -5.78
N SER A 121 -4.98 -0.86 -7.03
CA SER A 121 -4.04 -0.15 -7.89
C SER A 121 -4.65 0.11 -9.25
N TYR A 122 -4.45 1.32 -9.77
CA TYR A 122 -4.83 1.71 -11.12
C TYR A 122 -3.61 2.28 -11.84
N TYR A 123 -3.15 1.60 -12.88
CA TYR A 123 -2.02 2.01 -13.69
C TYR A 123 -2.45 2.28 -15.12
N ALA A 124 -2.80 3.55 -15.40
CA ALA A 124 -2.92 4.07 -16.75
C ALA A 124 -1.52 4.43 -17.30
N SER A 125 -1.45 4.88 -18.53
CA SER A 125 -0.15 5.29 -19.09
C SER A 125 0.42 6.53 -18.40
N ARG A 126 -0.41 7.56 -18.20
CA ARG A 126 0.01 8.87 -17.65
C ARG A 126 -0.13 8.96 -16.14
N PHE A 127 -1.21 8.40 -15.59
CA PHE A 127 -1.55 8.50 -14.18
C PHE A 127 -1.61 7.12 -13.56
N CYS A 128 -0.96 6.99 -12.43
CA CYS A 128 -0.94 5.78 -11.64
C CYS A 128 -1.42 6.12 -10.23
N ILE A 129 -2.23 5.24 -9.65
CA ILE A 129 -2.76 5.40 -8.30
C ILE A 129 -2.63 4.05 -7.60
N ASP A 130 -2.10 4.09 -6.38
CA ASP A 130 -2.06 2.97 -5.45
C ASP A 130 -2.75 3.39 -4.16
N ALA A 131 -3.70 2.60 -3.71
CA ALA A 131 -4.37 2.76 -2.44
C ALA A 131 -4.24 1.49 -1.62
N SER A 132 -3.90 1.61 -0.34
CA SER A 132 -3.85 0.49 0.59
C SER A 132 -4.52 0.85 1.90
N TYR A 133 -5.27 -0.09 2.44
CA TYR A 133 -5.84 -0.02 3.77
C TYR A 133 -5.38 -1.23 4.57
N GLN A 134 -4.89 -1.01 5.78
CA GLN A 134 -4.41 -2.05 6.68
C GLN A 134 -5.02 -1.85 8.06
N ARG A 135 -5.51 -2.95 8.64
CA ARG A 135 -5.82 -3.06 10.06
C ARG A 135 -4.94 -4.15 10.66
N SER A 136 -4.39 -3.90 11.85
CA SER A 136 -3.52 -4.85 12.55
C SER A 136 -3.64 -4.69 14.05
N SER A 137 -3.71 -5.80 14.77
CA SER A 137 -3.60 -5.89 16.22
C SER A 137 -2.29 -6.54 16.68
N SER A 138 -1.37 -6.87 15.76
CA SER A 138 -0.13 -7.58 16.06
C SER A 138 1.07 -6.68 16.37
N LEU A 139 0.84 -5.40 16.69
CA LEU A 139 1.89 -4.46 17.06
C LEU A 139 2.42 -4.80 18.46
N SER A 140 3.75 -4.92 18.59
CA SER A 140 4.41 -5.23 19.86
C SER A 140 5.78 -4.56 19.93
N GLY A 141 6.31 -4.38 21.13
CA GLY A 141 7.63 -3.79 21.35
C GLY A 141 7.71 -3.03 22.67
N ASP A 142 8.74 -2.20 22.79
CA ASP A 142 9.06 -1.51 24.04
C ASP A 142 8.89 0.02 23.87
N MET A 143 8.35 0.64 24.91
CA MET A 143 8.24 2.09 25.04
C MET A 143 8.89 2.49 26.39
N THR A 144 9.96 3.26 26.34
CA THR A 144 10.68 3.71 27.52
C THR A 144 10.40 5.20 27.76
N PHE A 145 9.97 5.54 28.94
CA PHE A 145 9.71 6.91 29.42
C PHE A 145 10.58 7.16 30.64
N GLY A 146 11.64 7.98 30.49
CA GLY A 146 12.65 8.15 31.54
C GLY A 146 13.30 6.81 31.88
N GLU A 147 13.13 6.36 33.14
CA GLU A 147 13.64 5.08 33.64
C GLU A 147 12.63 3.92 33.49
N ASN A 148 11.36 4.23 33.20
CA ASN A 148 10.30 3.23 33.13
C ASN A 148 10.16 2.68 31.70
N THR A 149 10.17 1.36 31.57
CA THR A 149 9.93 0.66 30.30
C THR A 149 8.58 -0.05 30.34
N LEU A 150 7.71 0.35 29.44
CA LEU A 150 6.42 -0.29 29.18
C LEU A 150 6.56 -1.25 28.02
N ARG A 151 6.35 -2.52 28.24
CA ARG A 151 6.34 -3.53 27.21
C ARG A 151 4.92 -3.70 26.65
N MET A 152 4.77 -3.45 25.36
CA MET A 152 3.51 -3.66 24.63
C MET A 152 3.53 -5.03 23.98
N GLN A 153 2.54 -5.86 24.30
CA GLN A 153 2.36 -7.18 23.71
C GLN A 153 1.40 -7.11 22.51
N ARG A 154 1.30 -8.22 21.80
CA ARG A 154 0.33 -8.36 20.71
C ARG A 154 -1.08 -8.22 21.27
N GLU A 155 -2.00 -7.68 20.46
CA GLU A 155 -3.40 -7.42 20.81
C GLU A 155 -3.62 -6.26 21.78
N GLU A 156 -2.55 -5.76 22.41
CA GLU A 156 -2.62 -4.59 23.32
C GLU A 156 -2.71 -3.25 22.57
N ALA A 157 -2.46 -3.24 21.26
CA ALA A 157 -2.63 -2.04 20.42
C ALA A 157 -3.28 -2.35 19.07
N ASN A 158 -4.17 -1.47 18.66
CA ASN A 158 -4.84 -1.49 17.37
C ASN A 158 -4.21 -0.46 16.44
N LEU A 159 -3.77 -0.92 15.27
CA LEU A 159 -3.23 -0.09 14.19
C LEU A 159 -4.23 -0.06 13.02
N LYS A 160 -4.58 1.13 12.53
CA LYS A 160 -5.24 1.30 11.23
C LYS A 160 -4.44 2.31 10.40
N VAL A 161 -4.12 1.95 9.17
CA VAL A 161 -3.36 2.79 8.24
C VAL A 161 -4.02 2.79 6.88
N PHE A 162 -4.17 3.98 6.32
CA PHE A 162 -4.60 4.22 4.96
C PHE A 162 -3.49 4.97 4.22
N ASN A 163 -3.10 4.47 3.06
CA ASN A 163 -2.16 5.14 2.17
C ASN A 163 -2.76 5.26 0.78
N ILE A 164 -2.59 6.41 0.17
CA ILE A 164 -2.87 6.62 -1.24
C ILE A 164 -1.71 7.38 -1.87
N THR A 165 -1.20 6.88 -2.98
CA THR A 165 -0.15 7.54 -3.77
C THR A 165 -0.61 7.64 -5.20
N GLY A 166 -0.66 8.86 -5.72
CA GLY A 166 -0.90 9.15 -7.13
C GLY A 166 0.35 9.73 -7.77
N TYR A 167 0.66 9.35 -9.01
CA TYR A 167 1.80 9.93 -9.71
C TYR A 167 1.57 10.02 -11.21
N TYR A 168 2.14 11.07 -11.79
CA TYR A 168 2.17 11.33 -13.21
C TYR A 168 3.46 10.79 -13.82
N VAL A 169 3.36 10.14 -14.98
CA VAL A 169 4.47 9.51 -15.72
C VAL A 169 4.78 10.38 -16.94
N PHE A 170 5.92 11.07 -16.97
CA PHE A 170 6.28 11.97 -18.07
C PHE A 170 6.54 11.22 -19.37
N ASN A 171 7.34 10.16 -19.34
CA ASN A 171 7.61 9.32 -20.51
C ASN A 171 6.57 8.21 -20.68
N HIS A 172 5.29 8.55 -20.53
CA HIS A 172 4.15 7.63 -20.53
C HIS A 172 3.94 6.82 -21.80
N ARG A 173 4.60 7.19 -22.91
CA ARG A 173 4.52 6.41 -24.16
C ARG A 173 5.46 5.22 -24.19
N ARG A 174 6.61 5.29 -23.50
CA ARG A 174 7.66 4.26 -23.55
C ARG A 174 7.85 3.52 -22.23
N TYR A 175 7.61 4.17 -21.11
CA TYR A 175 7.71 3.59 -19.77
C TYR A 175 6.34 3.12 -19.28
N CYS A 176 6.22 1.84 -18.93
CA CYS A 176 4.97 1.23 -18.53
C CYS A 176 5.07 0.65 -17.10
N VAL A 177 4.47 1.33 -16.13
CA VAL A 177 4.38 0.88 -14.73
C VAL A 177 3.59 -0.42 -14.62
N SER A 178 2.50 -0.52 -15.39
CA SER A 178 1.62 -1.67 -15.41
C SER A 178 2.32 -2.98 -15.82
N ALA A 179 3.39 -2.90 -16.62
CA ALA A 179 4.16 -4.08 -17.02
C ALA A 179 4.90 -4.71 -15.84
N ALA A 180 5.33 -3.90 -14.85
CA ALA A 180 6.07 -4.35 -13.69
C ALA A 180 5.18 -4.83 -12.54
N TYR A 181 3.99 -4.21 -12.33
CA TYR A 181 3.23 -4.43 -11.08
C TYR A 181 1.90 -5.16 -11.26
N ASN A 182 1.13 -4.86 -12.30
CA ASN A 182 -0.12 -5.59 -12.57
C ASN A 182 -0.09 -6.52 -13.79
N GLN A 183 0.99 -6.44 -14.58
CA GLN A 183 1.28 -7.27 -15.77
C GLN A 183 0.18 -7.22 -16.85
N SER A 184 -0.62 -6.16 -16.87
CA SER A 184 -1.63 -5.94 -17.93
C SER A 184 -1.02 -5.53 -19.28
N TYR A 185 0.27 -5.18 -19.30
CA TYR A 185 1.07 -4.87 -20.49
C TYR A 185 2.41 -5.60 -20.42
N ILE A 186 3.11 -5.64 -21.54
CA ILE A 186 4.45 -6.22 -21.66
C ILE A 186 5.39 -5.12 -22.16
N GLN A 187 6.44 -4.81 -21.38
CA GLN A 187 7.53 -3.95 -21.80
C GLN A 187 8.49 -4.74 -22.70
N ARG A 188 8.79 -4.24 -23.89
CA ARG A 188 9.67 -4.91 -24.87
C ARG A 188 11.07 -4.30 -24.96
N ARG A 189 11.20 -3.01 -24.68
CA ARG A 189 12.46 -2.28 -24.67
C ARG A 189 12.60 -1.51 -23.36
N SER A 190 13.84 -1.38 -22.91
CA SER A 190 14.14 -0.59 -21.70
C SER A 190 13.73 0.86 -21.87
N ALA A 191 13.13 1.41 -20.84
CA ALA A 191 12.73 2.81 -20.79
C ALA A 191 12.61 3.28 -19.34
N GLY A 192 12.85 4.55 -19.10
CA GLY A 192 12.64 5.21 -17.82
C GLY A 192 11.76 6.43 -17.96
N SER A 193 11.33 6.95 -16.82
CA SER A 193 10.51 8.15 -16.73
C SER A 193 10.76 8.91 -15.43
N TRP A 194 10.79 10.22 -15.51
CA TRP A 194 10.53 11.07 -14.36
C TRP A 194 9.08 10.91 -13.92
N LEU A 195 8.87 11.05 -12.63
CA LEU A 195 7.56 10.91 -11.97
C LEU A 195 7.31 12.16 -11.12
N ALA A 196 6.11 12.70 -11.16
CA ALA A 196 5.64 13.69 -10.19
C ALA A 196 4.54 13.06 -9.35
N GLY A 197 4.68 13.10 -8.05
CA GLY A 197 3.83 12.33 -7.14
C GLY A 197 3.18 13.16 -6.04
N LEU A 198 2.01 12.70 -5.65
CA LEU A 198 1.24 13.13 -4.49
C LEU A 198 0.96 11.90 -3.63
N SER A 199 1.30 11.97 -2.34
CA SER A 199 1.07 10.87 -1.40
C SER A 199 0.31 11.37 -0.19
N TYR A 200 -0.70 10.61 0.22
CA TYR A 200 -1.37 10.78 1.50
C TYR A 200 -1.21 9.52 2.33
N GLN A 201 -0.78 9.70 3.57
CA GLN A 201 -0.72 8.65 4.58
C GLN A 201 -1.51 9.11 5.80
N GLY A 202 -2.46 8.31 6.24
CA GLY A 202 -3.26 8.59 7.42
C GLY A 202 -3.52 7.33 8.21
N GLY A 203 -3.73 7.50 9.52
CA GLY A 203 -4.02 6.36 10.37
C GLY A 203 -3.98 6.69 11.84
N TYR A 204 -4.19 5.66 12.64
CA TYR A 204 -4.05 5.77 14.08
C TYR A 204 -3.52 4.47 14.68
N ILE A 205 -2.85 4.64 15.81
CA ILE A 205 -2.50 3.58 16.76
C ILE A 205 -3.21 3.93 18.06
N ARG A 206 -3.92 3.00 18.68
CA ARG A 206 -4.52 3.20 19.98
C ARG A 206 -4.39 1.95 20.85
N THR A 207 -4.32 2.13 22.15
CA THR A 207 -4.43 1.07 23.15
C THR A 207 -5.71 0.27 22.91
N SER A 208 -5.65 -1.04 22.96
CA SER A 208 -6.82 -1.92 22.81
C SER A 208 -7.71 -1.87 24.05
N ASP A 209 -8.97 -2.26 23.87
CA ASP A 209 -9.89 -2.32 25.00
C ASP A 209 -9.50 -3.47 25.95
N GLU A 210 -8.97 -4.59 25.40
CA GLU A 210 -8.44 -5.72 26.17
C GLU A 210 -7.30 -5.30 27.11
N ARG A 211 -6.39 -4.42 26.64
CA ARG A 211 -5.32 -3.91 27.50
C ARG A 211 -5.88 -3.06 28.64
N LYS A 212 -6.87 -2.20 28.37
CA LYS A 212 -7.49 -1.35 29.37
C LYS A 212 -8.16 -2.17 30.48
N GLU A 213 -8.76 -3.30 30.11
CA GLU A 213 -9.35 -4.24 31.07
C GLU A 213 -8.30 -4.97 31.90
N LEU A 214 -7.21 -5.44 31.27
CA LEU A 214 -6.14 -6.18 31.93
C LEU A 214 -5.23 -5.29 32.81
N ARG A 215 -5.06 -4.03 32.42
CA ARG A 215 -4.16 -3.06 33.07
C ARG A 215 -4.81 -1.68 33.14
N PRO A 216 -5.78 -1.48 34.01
CA PRO A 216 -6.53 -0.22 34.08
C PRO A 216 -5.68 0.98 34.51
N ASP A 217 -4.57 0.74 35.20
CA ASP A 217 -3.63 1.79 35.66
C ASP A 217 -2.65 2.24 34.56
N ASP A 218 -2.55 1.50 33.46
CA ASP A 218 -1.72 1.87 32.31
C ASP A 218 -2.33 3.03 31.53
N PRO A 219 -1.52 3.94 30.97
CA PRO A 219 -2.04 5.06 30.20
C PRO A 219 -2.76 4.61 28.92
N ASP A 220 -3.97 5.18 28.69
CA ASP A 220 -4.66 5.05 27.41
C ASP A 220 -4.01 5.98 26.38
N VAL A 221 -3.33 5.41 25.41
CA VAL A 221 -2.58 6.15 24.39
C VAL A 221 -3.23 6.01 23.03
N SER A 222 -3.48 7.14 22.38
CA SER A 222 -3.94 7.19 21.00
C SER A 222 -3.08 8.16 20.19
N ILE A 223 -2.51 7.67 19.09
CA ILE A 223 -1.70 8.46 18.16
C ILE A 223 -2.45 8.50 16.84
N TYR A 224 -2.83 9.67 16.39
CA TYR A 224 -3.38 9.93 15.08
C TYR A 224 -2.35 10.63 14.21
N VAL A 225 -2.19 10.16 12.97
CA VAL A 225 -1.30 10.75 11.98
C VAL A 225 -2.03 10.98 10.65
N GLY A 226 -1.74 12.11 10.02
CA GLY A 226 -2.24 12.44 8.69
C GLY A 226 -1.22 13.32 7.95
N HIS A 227 -0.67 12.83 6.84
CA HIS A 227 0.39 13.48 6.11
C HIS A 227 0.05 13.54 4.62
N LEU A 228 0.15 14.73 4.03
CA LEU A 228 0.06 14.94 2.59
C LEU A 228 1.44 15.37 2.10
N GLY A 229 2.00 14.62 1.15
CA GLY A 229 3.31 14.88 0.57
C GLY A 229 3.24 15.10 -0.93
N ILE A 230 4.10 15.96 -1.44
CA ILE A 230 4.31 16.24 -2.87
C ILE A 230 5.77 15.98 -3.19
N GLY A 231 6.05 15.39 -4.34
CA GLY A 231 7.42 15.12 -4.72
C GLY A 231 7.61 14.64 -6.14
N GLY A 232 8.82 14.26 -6.43
CA GLY A 232 9.22 13.76 -7.72
C GLY A 232 10.22 12.63 -7.59
N GLY A 233 10.29 11.82 -8.61
CA GLY A 233 11.16 10.65 -8.61
C GLY A 233 11.46 10.14 -9.99
N TYR A 234 12.05 8.96 -10.05
CA TYR A 234 12.40 8.30 -11.29
C TYR A 234 12.10 6.81 -11.24
N GLY A 235 11.57 6.29 -12.34
CA GLY A 235 11.35 4.86 -12.53
C GLY A 235 12.03 4.37 -13.79
N TYR A 236 12.61 3.17 -13.75
CA TYR A 236 13.27 2.55 -14.88
C TYR A 236 12.86 1.10 -15.04
N ASN A 237 12.51 0.72 -16.28
CA ASN A 237 12.26 -0.63 -16.72
C ASN A 237 13.44 -1.10 -17.58
N LEU A 238 14.24 -2.03 -17.08
CA LEU A 238 15.28 -2.72 -17.82
C LEU A 238 14.71 -4.02 -18.39
N VAL A 239 14.78 -4.17 -19.71
CA VAL A 239 14.35 -5.39 -20.42
C VAL A 239 15.55 -6.16 -20.91
N ILE A 240 15.66 -7.43 -20.54
CA ILE A 240 16.76 -8.33 -20.92
C ILE A 240 16.17 -9.51 -21.72
N GLY A 241 16.69 -9.78 -22.90
CA GLY A 241 16.30 -10.94 -23.72
C GLY A 241 14.82 -11.01 -24.06
N LYS A 242 14.11 -9.88 -24.10
CA LYS A 242 12.66 -9.74 -24.38
C LYS A 242 11.71 -10.46 -23.39
N LYS A 243 12.24 -11.24 -22.44
CA LYS A 243 11.44 -12.02 -21.47
C LYS A 243 11.56 -11.50 -20.06
N TRP A 244 12.71 -10.97 -19.66
CA TRP A 244 12.94 -10.42 -18.34
C TRP A 244 12.63 -8.93 -18.33
N LEU A 245 11.90 -8.50 -17.29
CA LEU A 245 11.68 -7.11 -16.96
C LEU A 245 12.13 -6.90 -15.52
N LEU A 246 13.09 -5.99 -15.33
CA LEU A 246 13.49 -5.49 -14.03
C LEU A 246 13.01 -4.05 -13.91
N ASN A 247 12.34 -3.72 -12.84
CA ASN A 247 11.91 -2.36 -12.53
C ASN A 247 12.52 -1.89 -11.22
N LEU A 248 12.97 -0.64 -11.22
CA LEU A 248 13.28 0.11 -10.01
C LEU A 248 12.60 1.47 -10.11
N THR A 249 11.89 1.86 -9.04
CA THR A 249 11.20 3.14 -8.94
C THR A 249 11.46 3.74 -7.56
N LEU A 250 11.89 4.99 -7.53
CA LEU A 250 12.12 5.78 -6.32
C LEU A 250 11.29 7.06 -6.42
N LEU A 251 10.46 7.31 -5.42
CA LEU A 251 9.57 8.48 -5.36
C LEU A 251 9.62 9.11 -3.96
N PRO A 252 10.64 9.94 -3.67
CA PRO A 252 10.62 10.79 -2.50
C PRO A 252 9.52 11.86 -2.61
N THR A 253 8.81 12.08 -1.51
CA THR A 253 7.80 13.13 -1.38
C THR A 253 8.01 13.88 -0.07
N PHE A 254 8.00 15.21 -0.14
CA PHE A 254 8.09 16.10 1.01
C PHE A 254 6.69 16.37 1.56
N VAL A 255 6.52 16.24 2.85
CA VAL A 255 5.23 16.50 3.51
C VAL A 255 4.99 18.00 3.55
N VAL A 256 3.91 18.43 2.91
CA VAL A 256 3.47 19.83 2.84
C VAL A 256 2.35 20.16 3.80
N TYR A 257 1.65 19.13 4.29
CA TYR A 257 0.61 19.25 5.29
C TYR A 257 0.65 18.05 6.23
N ASN A 258 0.59 18.32 7.54
CA ASN A 258 0.48 17.28 8.55
C ASN A 258 -0.64 17.59 9.54
N ARG A 259 -1.23 16.53 10.08
CA ARG A 259 -2.16 16.57 11.19
C ARG A 259 -1.83 15.41 12.11
N ASN A 260 -1.03 15.70 13.15
CA ASN A 260 -0.66 14.70 14.14
C ASN A 260 -1.28 15.08 15.49
N LYS A 261 -1.83 14.09 16.17
CA LYS A 261 -2.47 14.24 17.46
C LYS A 261 -2.07 13.08 18.36
N LEU A 262 -1.47 13.38 19.49
CA LEU A 262 -1.24 12.45 20.57
C LEU A 262 -2.31 12.69 21.64
N THR A 263 -2.97 11.64 22.08
CA THR A 263 -3.90 11.69 23.21
C THR A 263 -3.46 10.68 24.25
N ILE A 264 -3.31 11.14 25.49
CA ILE A 264 -2.95 10.31 26.65
C ILE A 264 -4.01 10.56 27.70
N ASN A 265 -4.72 9.52 28.15
CA ASN A 265 -5.79 9.58 29.15
C ASN A 265 -6.85 10.66 28.84
N GLY A 266 -7.22 10.81 27.55
CA GLY A 266 -8.20 11.81 27.10
C GLY A 266 -7.63 13.21 26.85
N GLU A 267 -6.45 13.54 27.38
CA GLU A 267 -5.78 14.81 27.11
C GLU A 267 -5.06 14.78 25.77
N SER A 268 -5.37 15.75 24.91
CA SER A 268 -4.84 15.81 23.56
C SER A 268 -3.73 16.83 23.41
N GLN A 269 -2.63 16.42 22.81
CA GLN A 269 -1.54 17.28 22.39
C GLN A 269 -1.40 17.22 20.88
N HIS A 270 -1.33 18.38 20.24
CA HIS A 270 -1.00 18.47 18.82
C HIS A 270 0.52 18.48 18.67
N ALA A 271 1.01 17.84 17.62
CA ALA A 271 2.44 17.88 17.31
C ALA A 271 2.92 19.32 17.15
N GLY A 272 4.14 19.58 17.58
CA GLY A 272 4.82 20.84 17.43
C GLY A 272 5.04 21.27 15.97
N ARG A 273 5.81 22.34 15.79
CA ARG A 273 6.11 22.87 14.46
C ARG A 273 6.94 21.85 13.64
N MET A 274 6.44 21.54 12.47
CA MET A 274 7.10 20.63 11.54
C MET A 274 8.44 21.20 11.04
N LYS A 275 9.56 20.49 11.27
CA LYS A 275 10.87 20.88 10.75
C LYS A 275 11.17 20.25 9.41
N PHE A 276 11.07 18.93 9.32
CA PHE A 276 11.39 18.19 8.10
C PHE A 276 10.65 16.86 8.09
N ASN A 277 9.82 16.65 7.07
CA ASN A 277 9.08 15.41 6.94
C ASN A 277 9.14 14.91 5.50
N MET A 278 9.50 13.65 5.35
CA MET A 278 9.64 13.01 4.05
C MET A 278 9.04 11.61 4.05
N LEU A 279 8.38 11.28 2.94
CA LEU A 279 7.92 9.94 2.62
C LEU A 279 8.73 9.43 1.44
N PHE A 280 9.30 8.24 1.57
CA PHE A 280 9.96 7.52 0.49
C PHE A 280 9.09 6.37 0.04
N ASN A 281 8.74 6.35 -1.22
CA ASN A 281 8.10 5.22 -1.85
C ASN A 281 9.10 4.55 -2.80
N GLU A 282 9.54 3.37 -2.43
CA GLU A 282 10.55 2.58 -3.14
C GLU A 282 9.89 1.32 -3.68
N ARG A 283 10.16 1.02 -4.93
CA ARG A 283 9.57 -0.16 -5.58
C ARG A 283 10.60 -0.86 -6.44
N ALA A 284 10.60 -2.17 -6.36
CA ALA A 284 11.38 -3.03 -7.24
C ALA A 284 10.51 -4.18 -7.75
N ALA A 285 10.74 -4.60 -8.97
CA ALA A 285 10.09 -5.80 -9.51
C ALA A 285 11.01 -6.52 -10.51
N VAL A 286 10.90 -7.83 -10.49
CA VAL A 286 11.50 -8.73 -11.49
C VAL A 286 10.38 -9.58 -12.05
N VAL A 287 10.14 -9.49 -13.34
CA VAL A 287 9.07 -10.25 -14.02
C VAL A 287 9.67 -11.06 -15.15
N TYR A 288 9.37 -12.34 -15.19
CA TYR A 288 9.70 -13.22 -16.31
C TYR A 288 8.44 -13.59 -17.07
N ASN A 289 8.40 -13.25 -18.35
CA ASN A 289 7.31 -13.61 -19.25
C ASN A 289 7.67 -14.89 -19.99
N PHE A 290 7.12 -16.03 -19.59
CA PHE A 290 7.28 -17.32 -20.29
C PHE A 290 6.74 -17.23 -21.72
N SER A 291 5.58 -16.55 -21.84
CA SER A 291 4.88 -16.27 -23.08
C SER A 291 4.06 -14.96 -22.95
N SER A 292 3.32 -14.60 -23.99
CA SER A 292 2.33 -13.51 -23.89
C SER A 292 1.23 -13.79 -22.85
N ARG A 293 1.00 -15.09 -22.52
CA ARG A 293 -0.06 -15.55 -21.62
C ARG A 293 0.41 -15.75 -20.18
N TYR A 294 1.56 -16.38 -19.95
CA TYR A 294 2.03 -16.79 -18.63
C TYR A 294 3.23 -15.97 -18.17
N PHE A 295 3.27 -15.66 -16.91
CA PHE A 295 4.36 -14.94 -16.27
C PHE A 295 4.55 -15.33 -14.81
N ALA A 296 5.73 -15.08 -14.28
CA ALA A 296 6.04 -15.16 -12.86
C ALA A 296 6.96 -14.00 -12.48
N GLY A 297 7.09 -13.73 -11.19
CA GLY A 297 8.01 -12.69 -10.75
C GLY A 297 8.04 -12.47 -9.25
N LEU A 298 8.91 -11.55 -8.89
CA LEU A 298 9.07 -11.01 -7.56
C LEU A 298 8.83 -9.52 -7.60
N SER A 299 8.28 -8.95 -6.55
CA SER A 299 8.22 -7.51 -6.38
C SER A 299 8.33 -7.13 -4.91
N ALA A 300 8.86 -5.95 -4.65
CA ALA A 300 8.95 -5.37 -3.33
C ALA A 300 8.51 -3.91 -3.38
N VAL A 301 7.82 -3.47 -2.33
CA VAL A 301 7.46 -2.08 -2.10
C VAL A 301 7.87 -1.73 -0.69
N ALA A 302 8.61 -0.65 -0.52
CA ALA A 302 8.93 -0.08 0.77
C ALA A 302 8.39 1.35 0.86
N ASN A 303 7.75 1.65 1.97
CA ASN A 303 7.27 2.98 2.32
C ASN A 303 7.96 3.38 3.61
N ASN A 304 8.96 4.24 3.49
CA ASN A 304 9.70 4.80 4.59
C ASN A 304 9.18 6.20 4.87
N SER A 305 8.98 6.53 6.13
CA SER A 305 8.63 7.89 6.53
C SER A 305 9.52 8.38 7.65
N LEU A 306 9.97 9.61 7.51
CA LEU A 306 10.75 10.32 8.51
C LEU A 306 10.01 11.60 8.87
N PHE A 307 9.66 11.72 10.13
CA PHE A 307 9.00 12.90 10.69
C PHE A 307 9.87 13.47 11.81
N VAL A 308 10.20 14.74 11.68
CA VAL A 308 10.99 15.48 12.66
C VAL A 308 10.22 16.74 13.04
N ASP A 309 9.82 16.84 14.29
CA ASP A 309 9.32 18.07 14.87
C ASP A 309 10.23 18.53 16.04
N ASP A 310 9.83 19.57 16.76
CA ASP A 310 10.64 20.14 17.83
C ASP A 310 10.83 19.17 19.02
N ALA A 311 9.88 18.30 19.26
CA ALA A 311 9.86 17.43 20.42
C ALA A 311 10.15 15.97 20.08
N VAL A 312 9.81 15.52 18.86
CA VAL A 312 9.74 14.09 18.51
C VAL A 312 10.30 13.82 17.12
N THR A 313 11.06 12.76 17.02
CA THR A 313 11.45 12.16 15.74
C THR A 313 10.79 10.80 15.61
N VAL A 314 10.03 10.58 14.53
CA VAL A 314 9.39 9.31 14.21
C VAL A 314 9.92 8.80 12.89
N HIS A 315 10.39 7.57 12.90
CA HIS A 315 10.78 6.84 11.70
C HIS A 315 9.91 5.59 11.56
N GLN A 316 9.14 5.52 10.50
CA GLN A 316 8.36 4.34 10.15
C GLN A 316 8.94 3.67 8.92
N ASN A 317 9.06 2.36 8.97
CA ASN A 317 9.42 1.52 7.84
C ASN A 317 8.32 0.48 7.63
N LYS A 318 7.68 0.51 6.48
CA LYS A 318 6.73 -0.50 6.04
C LYS A 318 7.21 -1.08 4.72
N TRP A 319 7.40 -2.39 4.66
CA TRP A 319 7.76 -3.08 3.44
C TRP A 319 6.87 -4.28 3.18
N VAL A 320 6.72 -4.61 1.92
CA VAL A 320 6.05 -5.82 1.47
C VAL A 320 6.83 -6.42 0.29
N ALA A 321 7.12 -7.70 0.37
CA ALA A 321 7.71 -8.49 -0.70
C ALA A 321 6.69 -9.50 -1.21
N HIS A 322 6.63 -9.69 -2.52
CA HIS A 322 5.71 -10.60 -3.19
C HIS A 322 6.47 -11.55 -4.10
N ALA A 323 6.12 -12.83 -4.07
CA ALA A 323 6.38 -13.78 -5.13
C ALA A 323 5.04 -14.10 -5.81
N PHE A 324 4.99 -14.10 -7.13
CA PHE A 324 3.74 -14.29 -7.85
C PHE A 324 3.90 -15.11 -9.13
N VAL A 325 2.83 -15.81 -9.47
CA VAL A 325 2.60 -16.42 -10.77
C VAL A 325 1.27 -15.95 -11.32
N GLY A 326 1.15 -15.86 -12.63
CA GLY A 326 -0.10 -15.39 -13.21
C GLY A 326 -0.29 -15.72 -14.68
N MET A 327 -1.51 -15.44 -15.10
CA MET A 327 -1.91 -15.65 -16.48
C MET A 327 -2.79 -14.51 -16.99
N ARG A 328 -2.74 -14.27 -18.29
CA ARG A 328 -3.58 -13.31 -19.02
C ARG A 328 -4.66 -14.09 -19.74
N LEU A 329 -5.91 -13.79 -19.44
CA LEU A 329 -7.10 -14.50 -19.90
C LEU A 329 -7.95 -13.64 -20.83
N TRP A 330 -8.73 -14.32 -21.66
CA TRP A 330 -9.69 -13.81 -22.63
C TRP A 330 -9.14 -12.79 -23.63
N LYS A 331 -9.37 -13.13 -24.88
CA LYS A 331 -9.21 -12.24 -26.04
C LYS A 331 -10.27 -11.14 -26.09
#